data_7bd22a679f5832ce439982648286243b
#
_entry.id   7bd22a679f5832ce439982648286243b
#
_cell.length_a   1.000
_cell.length_b   1.000
_cell.length_c   1.000
_cell.angle_alpha   90.00
_cell.angle_beta   90.00
_cell.angle_gamma   90.00
#
_symmetry.space_group_name_H-M   'P 1'
#
loop_
_entity.id
_entity.type
_entity.pdbx_description
1 polymer ?
#
loop_
_entity_poly.entity_id
_entity_poly.type
_entity_poly.pdbx_seq_one_letter_code
_entity_poly.pdbx_strand_id
1 'polypeptide(L)' 'IESDTIMISSEQIKAGRYMLGWSATELAQRAGVGAATVKRYEQQSGIPASNSKVLMALRTTLEAAGI' A
#
# COMPACT_ATOMS: atom_id res chain seq x y z
N ILE A 1 2.83 -14.15 4.53
CA ILE A 1 1.52 -13.49 4.59
C ILE A 1 0.44 -14.46 4.20
N GLU A 2 -0.67 -14.35 4.85
CA GLU A 2 -1.79 -15.22 4.56
C GLU A 2 -2.44 -14.85 3.24
N SER A 3 -2.60 -15.82 2.38
CA SER A 3 -3.08 -15.56 1.03
C SER A 3 -4.55 -15.15 0.98
N ASP A 4 -5.32 -15.48 2.01
CA ASP A 4 -6.74 -15.16 2.01
C ASP A 4 -7.03 -13.76 2.51
N THR A 5 -6.01 -13.00 2.88
CA THR A 5 -6.18 -11.66 3.39
C THR A 5 -5.89 -10.64 2.30
N ILE A 6 -6.82 -9.70 2.10
CA ILE A 6 -6.59 -8.60 1.19
C ILE A 6 -6.21 -7.33 1.96
N MET A 7 -6.23 -7.40 3.28
CA MET A 7 -5.93 -6.23 4.10
C MET A 7 -4.43 -6.04 4.20
N ILE A 8 -4.01 -4.79 4.22
CA ILE A 8 -2.61 -4.44 4.37
C ILE A 8 -2.54 -3.27 5.34
N SER A 9 -1.62 -3.36 6.29
CA SER A 9 -1.49 -2.30 7.28
C SER A 9 -0.72 -1.11 6.73
N SER A 10 -0.88 0.05 7.36
CA SER A 10 -0.13 1.23 6.96
C SER A 10 1.37 1.01 7.13
N GLU A 11 1.76 0.26 8.15
CA GLU A 11 3.16 -0.08 8.36
C GLU A 11 3.70 -0.94 7.22
N GLN A 12 2.91 -1.90 6.75
CA GLN A 12 3.31 -2.75 5.62
C GLN A 12 3.44 -1.96 4.33
N ILE A 13 2.53 -1.02 4.09
CA ILE A 13 2.60 -0.15 2.92
C ILE A 13 3.90 0.64 2.94
N LYS A 14 4.19 1.27 4.07
CA LYS A 14 5.37 2.11 4.20
C LYS A 14 6.65 1.29 4.10
N ALA A 15 6.71 0.15 4.79
CA ALA A 15 7.89 -0.69 4.78
C ALA A 15 8.15 -1.24 3.38
N GLY A 16 7.11 -1.71 2.70
CA GLY A 16 7.28 -2.22 1.34
C GLY A 16 7.79 -1.17 0.39
N ARG A 17 7.24 0.03 0.50
CA ARG A 17 7.66 1.16 -0.32
C ARG A 17 9.14 1.48 -0.09
N TYR A 18 9.55 1.54 1.18
CA TYR A 18 10.95 1.83 1.50
C TYR A 18 11.87 0.74 0.98
N MET A 19 11.48 -0.51 1.10
CA MET A 19 12.30 -1.62 0.60
C MET A 19 12.52 -1.54 -0.91
N LEU A 20 11.56 -0.98 -1.63
CA LEU A 20 11.65 -0.83 -3.08
C LEU A 20 12.28 0.49 -3.49
N GLY A 21 12.52 1.38 -2.55
CA GLY A 21 13.07 2.70 -2.85
C GLY A 21 12.07 3.63 -3.54
N TRP A 22 10.78 3.41 -3.32
CA TRP A 22 9.73 4.20 -3.95
C TRP A 22 9.26 5.31 -3.02
N SER A 23 8.94 6.46 -3.61
CA SER A 23 8.21 7.49 -2.88
C SER A 23 6.73 7.10 -2.80
N ALA A 24 5.97 7.80 -1.95
CA ALA A 24 4.53 7.58 -1.88
C ALA A 24 3.88 7.88 -3.23
N THR A 25 4.36 8.90 -3.93
CA THR A 25 3.85 9.25 -5.26
C THR A 25 4.14 8.13 -6.26
N GLU A 26 5.34 7.54 -6.19
CA GLU A 26 5.70 6.44 -7.07
C GLU A 26 4.77 5.25 -6.84
N LEU A 27 4.56 4.88 -5.58
CA LEU A 27 3.66 3.77 -5.27
C LEU A 27 2.25 4.05 -5.77
N ALA A 28 1.77 5.28 -5.56
CA ALA A 28 0.43 5.66 -5.99
C ALA A 28 0.28 5.52 -7.50
N GLN A 29 1.27 5.97 -8.25
CA GLN A 29 1.23 5.88 -9.70
C GLN A 29 1.20 4.43 -10.15
N ARG A 30 2.02 3.58 -9.54
CA ARG A 30 2.08 2.17 -9.93
C ARG A 30 0.81 1.42 -9.55
N ALA A 31 0.16 1.82 -8.47
CA ALA A 31 -1.06 1.17 -8.03
C ALA A 31 -2.32 1.76 -8.68
N GLY A 32 -2.18 2.89 -9.37
CA GLY A 32 -3.33 3.54 -9.98
C GLY A 32 -4.23 4.24 -8.99
N VAL A 33 -3.67 4.73 -7.88
CA VAL A 33 -4.44 5.44 -6.86
C VAL A 33 -3.84 6.82 -6.65
N GLY A 34 -4.53 7.67 -5.91
CA GLY A 34 -4.05 9.02 -5.66
C GLY A 34 -2.91 9.05 -4.65
N ALA A 35 -1.91 9.92 -4.90
CA ALA A 35 -0.79 10.06 -3.98
C ALA A 35 -1.25 10.53 -2.61
N ALA A 36 -2.21 11.44 -2.57
CA ALA A 36 -2.75 11.91 -1.28
C ALA A 36 -3.37 10.78 -0.49
N THR A 37 -4.00 9.82 -1.19
CA THR A 37 -4.59 8.65 -0.55
C THR A 37 -3.53 7.79 0.10
N VAL A 38 -2.42 7.53 -0.59
CA VAL A 38 -1.32 6.75 -0.04
C VAL A 38 -0.74 7.44 1.18
N LYS A 39 -0.50 8.74 1.08
CA LYS A 39 0.07 9.49 2.21
C LYS A 39 -0.85 9.45 3.42
N ARG A 40 -2.16 9.59 3.19
CA ARG A 40 -3.13 9.55 4.28
C ARG A 40 -3.14 8.18 4.95
N TYR A 41 -3.06 7.12 4.15
CA TYR A 41 -3.06 5.77 4.69
C TYR A 41 -1.81 5.50 5.52
N GLU A 42 -0.66 6.00 5.09
CA GLU A 42 0.59 5.79 5.81
C GLU A 42 0.63 6.55 7.14
N GLN A 43 -0.20 7.56 7.32
CA GLN A 43 -0.28 8.30 8.56
C GLN A 43 -1.14 7.61 9.61
N GLN A 44 -1.91 6.62 9.22
CA GLN A 44 -2.74 5.88 10.15
C GLN A 44 -1.94 4.75 10.77
N SER A 45 -2.47 4.18 11.86
CA SER A 45 -1.87 3.00 12.47
C SER A 45 -2.72 1.79 12.13
N GLY A 46 -2.08 0.66 11.88
CA GLY A 46 -2.78 -0.56 11.59
C GLY A 46 -3.38 -0.56 10.19
N ILE A 47 -4.50 -1.25 10.03
CA ILE A 47 -5.15 -1.35 8.73
C ILE A 47 -6.03 -0.13 8.53
N PRO A 48 -5.79 0.66 7.46
CA PRO A 48 -6.59 1.87 7.25
C PRO A 48 -8.06 1.53 7.03
N ALA A 49 -8.92 2.35 7.61
CA ALA A 49 -10.36 2.23 7.39
C ALA A 49 -10.66 2.83 6.03
N SER A 50 -10.74 1.98 5.01
CA SER A 50 -10.85 2.51 3.67
C SER A 50 -11.46 1.50 2.72
N ASN A 51 -11.52 1.89 1.48
CA ASN A 51 -12.00 1.09 0.37
C ASN A 51 -11.06 -0.10 0.15
N SER A 52 -11.61 -1.30 0.18
CA SER A 52 -10.80 -2.50 0.01
C SER A 52 -10.17 -2.58 -1.38
N LYS A 53 -10.77 -1.95 -2.38
CA LYS A 53 -10.17 -1.92 -3.72
C LYS A 53 -8.83 -1.20 -3.71
N VAL A 54 -8.75 -0.10 -2.97
CA VAL A 54 -7.49 0.67 -2.87
C VAL A 54 -6.45 -0.15 -2.13
N LEU A 55 -6.83 -0.76 -1.01
CA LEU A 55 -5.91 -1.59 -0.25
C LEU A 55 -5.41 -2.77 -1.08
N MET A 56 -6.30 -3.40 -1.83
CA MET A 56 -5.91 -4.51 -2.69
C MET A 56 -4.97 -4.05 -3.79
N ALA A 57 -5.22 -2.88 -4.38
CA ALA A 57 -4.35 -2.34 -5.41
C ALA A 57 -2.94 -2.10 -4.87
N LEU A 58 -2.83 -1.54 -3.68
CA LEU A 58 -1.54 -1.30 -3.06
C LEU A 58 -0.83 -2.61 -2.76
N ARG A 59 -1.55 -3.59 -2.19
CA ARG A 59 -0.98 -4.88 -1.90
C ARG A 59 -0.47 -5.57 -3.16
N THR A 60 -1.31 -5.61 -4.20
CA THR A 60 -0.96 -6.27 -5.46
C THR A 60 0.28 -5.62 -6.07
N THR A 61 0.33 -4.29 -6.05
CA THR A 61 1.47 -3.57 -6.61
C THR A 61 2.75 -3.91 -5.89
N LEU A 62 2.71 -3.96 -4.56
CA LEU A 62 3.89 -4.29 -3.77
C LEU A 62 4.31 -5.73 -3.98
N GLU A 63 3.35 -6.65 -4.03
CA GLU A 63 3.65 -8.06 -4.25
C GLU A 63 4.25 -8.29 -5.63
N ALA A 64 3.74 -7.62 -6.64
CA ALA A 64 4.28 -7.75 -7.99
C ALA A 64 5.71 -7.26 -8.08
N ALA A 65 6.10 -6.36 -7.18
CA ALA A 65 7.47 -5.85 -7.13
C ALA A 65 8.38 -6.68 -6.22
N GLY A 66 7.88 -7.77 -5.67
CA GLY A 66 8.71 -8.70 -4.91
C GLY A 66 8.62 -8.59 -3.39
N ILE A 67 7.68 -7.84 -2.89
CA ILE A 67 7.49 -7.70 -1.43
C ILE A 67 6.70 -8.87 -0.87
#